data_de14e062611ac39e3f8833ad12c2751a
#
_entry.id   de14e062611ac39e3f8833ad12c2751a
#
_cell.length_a   1.000
_cell.length_b   1.000
_cell.length_c   1.000
_cell.angle_alpha   90.00
_cell.angle_beta   90.00
_cell.angle_gamma   90.00
#
_symmetry.space_group_name_H-M   'P 1'
#
loop_
_entity.id
_entity.type
_entity.pdbx_description
1 polymer ?
#
loop_
_entity_poly.entity_id
_entity_poly.type
_entity_poly.pdbx_seq_one_letter_code
_entity_poly.pdbx_strand_id
1 'polypeptide(L)'
;MVIAKWSGEYPCRCSGEWSLSIGGVDYSHMIPEDLRTSHMNTAGTYQEWHFVDWVEQFEDYEDGLEFEEWVAENPWVHDLPASLSDIYLAFQAEDFRPGECGGCI
;
A
#
# COMPACT_ATOMS: atom_id res chain seq x y z
N MET A 1 0.76 -7.50 16.45
CA MET A 1 1.51 -6.70 15.46
C MET A 1 0.98 -6.98 14.07
N VAL A 2 0.76 -5.93 13.30
CA VAL A 2 0.29 -6.04 11.91
C VAL A 2 1.47 -5.80 10.98
N ILE A 3 1.71 -6.73 10.06
CA ILE A 3 2.80 -6.64 9.11
C ILE A 3 2.26 -6.83 7.70
N ALA A 4 2.42 -5.82 6.85
CA ALA A 4 2.11 -5.91 5.43
C ALA A 4 3.43 -5.90 4.65
N LYS A 5 3.53 -6.75 3.65
CA LYS A 5 4.74 -6.87 2.82
C LYS A 5 4.39 -6.97 1.35
N TRP A 6 5.21 -6.37 0.52
CA TRP A 6 5.15 -6.48 -0.92
C TRP A 6 6.31 -7.35 -1.39
N SER A 7 6.05 -8.34 -2.23
CA SER A 7 7.08 -9.30 -2.65
C SER A 7 7.95 -8.82 -3.81
N GLY A 8 7.53 -7.79 -4.52
CA GLY A 8 8.28 -7.29 -5.68
C GLY A 8 9.64 -6.73 -5.29
N GLU A 9 10.65 -7.02 -6.07
CA GLU A 9 12.02 -6.60 -5.83
C GLU A 9 12.60 -5.83 -7.01
N TYR A 10 13.53 -4.94 -6.72
CA TYR A 10 14.26 -4.19 -7.73
C TYR A 10 15.00 -5.15 -8.68
N PRO A 11 15.03 -4.93 -10.01
CA PRO A 11 14.49 -3.74 -10.69
C PRO A 11 13.01 -3.84 -11.09
N CYS A 12 12.33 -4.95 -10.80
CA CYS A 12 10.94 -5.16 -11.19
C CYS A 12 10.02 -5.15 -9.96
N ARG A 13 10.04 -4.08 -9.17
CA ARG A 13 9.20 -3.97 -7.98
C ARG A 13 7.71 -3.98 -8.27
N CYS A 14 7.34 -3.64 -9.51
CA CYS A 14 5.93 -3.61 -9.90
C CYS A 14 5.33 -5.01 -10.10
N SER A 15 6.12 -6.05 -10.00
CA SER A 15 5.66 -7.43 -10.14
C SER A 15 5.75 -8.13 -8.79
N GLY A 16 4.61 -8.47 -8.19
CA GLY A 16 4.61 -9.12 -6.89
C GLY A 16 3.22 -9.23 -6.29
N GLU A 17 3.18 -9.53 -5.01
CA GLU A 17 1.94 -9.64 -4.24
C GLU A 17 2.09 -9.04 -2.86
N TRP A 18 1.00 -8.48 -2.36
CA TRP A 18 0.90 -8.10 -0.96
C TRP A 18 0.64 -9.32 -0.09
N SER A 19 1.26 -9.35 1.07
CA SER A 19 0.94 -10.31 2.12
C SER A 19 0.66 -9.56 3.41
N LEU A 20 -0.12 -10.19 4.29
CA LEU A 20 -0.56 -9.58 5.53
C LEU A 20 -0.53 -10.62 6.65
N SER A 21 0.10 -10.28 7.76
CA SER A 21 0.07 -11.11 8.95
C SER A 21 -0.32 -10.26 10.16
N ILE A 22 -1.07 -10.87 11.08
CA ILE A 22 -1.50 -10.21 12.31
C ILE A 22 -1.25 -11.20 13.46
N GLY A 23 -0.42 -10.79 14.40
CA GLY A 23 -0.08 -11.66 15.52
C GLY A 23 0.55 -12.99 15.12
N GLY A 24 1.28 -13.01 14.01
CA GLY A 24 1.91 -14.22 13.49
C GLY A 24 1.00 -15.12 12.65
N VAL A 25 -0.24 -14.71 12.43
CA VAL A 25 -1.19 -15.47 11.61
C VAL A 25 -1.32 -14.81 10.23
N ASP A 26 -1.30 -15.61 9.18
CA ASP A 26 -1.41 -15.12 7.80
C ASP A 26 -2.85 -14.78 7.46
N TYR A 27 -3.07 -13.55 7.03
CA TYR A 27 -4.37 -13.05 6.55
C TYR A 27 -4.30 -12.55 5.11
N SER A 28 -3.28 -12.95 4.37
CA SER A 28 -3.08 -12.50 2.98
C SER A 28 -4.28 -12.79 2.09
N HIS A 29 -4.98 -13.89 2.34
CA HIS A 29 -6.16 -14.27 1.57
C HIS A 29 -7.34 -13.30 1.75
N MET A 30 -7.31 -12.46 2.78
CA MET A 30 -8.35 -11.45 3.01
C MET A 30 -8.16 -10.23 2.11
N ILE A 31 -6.96 -10.03 1.59
CA ILE A 31 -6.70 -8.91 0.68
C ILE A 31 -7.38 -9.20 -0.66
N PRO A 32 -8.23 -8.28 -1.17
CA PRO A 32 -8.85 -8.47 -2.48
C PRO A 32 -7.78 -8.69 -3.56
N GLU A 33 -8.07 -9.55 -4.52
CA GLU A 33 -7.12 -9.91 -5.56
C GLU A 33 -6.60 -8.69 -6.32
N ASP A 34 -7.47 -7.73 -6.62
CA ASP A 34 -7.12 -6.52 -7.33
C ASP A 34 -6.02 -5.73 -6.63
N LEU A 35 -6.13 -5.62 -5.30
CA LEU A 35 -5.12 -4.93 -4.51
C LEU A 35 -3.89 -5.81 -4.31
N ARG A 36 -4.10 -7.08 -4.02
CA ARG A 36 -3.01 -8.01 -3.69
C ARG A 36 -2.00 -8.15 -4.81
N THR A 37 -2.45 -8.13 -6.06
CA THR A 37 -1.60 -8.33 -7.23
C THR A 37 -1.52 -7.09 -8.11
N SER A 38 -1.67 -5.91 -7.52
CA SER A 38 -1.69 -4.66 -8.28
C SER A 38 -0.39 -4.44 -9.04
N HIS A 39 -0.51 -4.13 -10.32
CA HIS A 39 0.63 -3.77 -11.16
C HIS A 39 1.27 -2.44 -10.75
N MET A 40 0.49 -1.58 -10.14
CA MET A 40 0.99 -0.30 -9.68
C MET A 40 1.78 -0.43 -8.37
N ASN A 41 1.78 -1.63 -7.82
CA ASN A 41 2.53 -2.03 -6.63
C ASN A 41 2.40 -1.07 -5.45
N THR A 42 1.21 -0.53 -5.27
CA THR A 42 0.92 0.37 -4.15
C THR A 42 -0.45 0.05 -3.59
N ALA A 43 -0.58 0.14 -2.29
CA ALA A 43 -1.84 -0.06 -1.61
C ALA A 43 -2.69 1.21 -1.59
N GLY A 44 -2.17 2.30 -2.12
CA GLY A 44 -2.87 3.57 -2.12
C GLY A 44 -2.72 4.36 -0.84
N THR A 45 -1.79 3.99 0.02
CA THR A 45 -1.57 4.66 1.31
C THR A 45 -0.35 5.58 1.31
N TYR A 46 0.48 5.50 0.29
CA TYR A 46 1.73 6.27 0.24
C TYR A 46 1.45 7.77 0.20
N GLN A 47 2.15 8.52 1.04
CA GLN A 47 2.05 9.98 1.05
C GLN A 47 3.45 10.56 1.10
N GLU A 48 3.71 11.55 0.25
CA GLU A 48 5.00 12.18 0.16
C GLU A 48 4.94 13.57 0.75
N TRP A 49 5.34 13.68 2.00
CA TRP A 49 5.24 14.90 2.78
C TRP A 49 6.31 15.95 2.46
N HIS A 50 7.45 15.48 1.94
CA HIS A 50 8.64 16.32 1.83
C HIS A 50 8.66 17.27 0.64
N PHE A 51 7.75 17.09 -0.28
CA PHE A 51 7.80 17.80 -1.56
C PHE A 51 6.48 18.46 -1.89
N VAL A 52 5.79 18.97 -0.88
CA VAL A 52 4.49 19.64 -1.09
C VAL A 52 4.62 20.78 -2.11
N ASP A 53 5.66 21.59 -1.99
CA ASP A 53 5.90 22.69 -2.92
C ASP A 53 6.25 22.20 -4.33
N TRP A 54 6.85 21.02 -4.41
CA TRP A 54 7.19 20.39 -5.69
C TRP A 54 5.97 19.76 -6.34
N VAL A 55 5.14 19.15 -5.50
CA VAL A 55 3.95 18.44 -5.96
C VAL A 55 3.00 19.40 -6.68
N GLU A 56 2.88 20.62 -6.22
CA GLU A 56 2.03 21.62 -6.85
C GLU A 56 2.44 21.95 -8.26
N GLN A 57 3.69 21.66 -8.63
CA GLN A 57 4.19 21.89 -9.97
C GLN A 57 3.89 20.75 -10.94
N PHE A 58 3.44 19.61 -10.42
CA PHE A 58 3.14 18.42 -11.21
C PHE A 58 1.66 18.12 -11.13
N GLU A 59 0.91 18.52 -12.14
CA GLU A 59 -0.55 18.38 -12.17
C GLU A 59 -1.03 16.92 -12.05
N ASP A 60 -0.18 15.98 -12.42
CA ASP A 60 -0.52 14.56 -12.42
C ASP A 60 -0.10 13.83 -11.15
N TYR A 61 0.43 14.54 -10.17
CA TYR A 61 0.87 13.91 -8.93
C TYR A 61 -0.33 13.70 -7.99
N GLU A 62 -0.45 12.48 -7.50
CA GLU A 62 -1.47 12.14 -6.51
C GLU A 62 -0.83 11.48 -5.30
N ASP A 63 -1.10 12.01 -4.12
CA ASP A 63 -0.75 11.35 -2.87
C ASP A 63 -1.67 10.15 -2.65
N GLY A 64 -1.23 9.24 -1.80
CA GLY A 64 -2.08 8.17 -1.34
C GLY A 64 -3.27 8.69 -0.52
N LEU A 65 -4.23 7.83 -0.30
CA LEU A 65 -5.42 8.16 0.47
C LEU A 65 -5.09 8.29 1.95
N GLU A 66 -5.73 9.24 2.61
CA GLU A 66 -5.65 9.36 4.05
C GLU A 66 -6.41 8.21 4.70
N PHE A 67 -6.19 8.02 6.01
CA PHE A 67 -6.72 6.89 6.74
C PHE A 67 -8.21 6.66 6.53
N GLU A 68 -9.03 7.68 6.72
CA GLU A 68 -10.48 7.52 6.60
C GLU A 68 -10.92 7.17 5.19
N GLU A 69 -10.29 7.80 4.19
CA GLU A 69 -10.60 7.53 2.79
C GLU A 69 -10.15 6.13 2.39
N TRP A 70 -8.97 5.73 2.85
CA TRP A 70 -8.44 4.40 2.54
C TRP A 70 -9.33 3.29 3.11
N VAL A 71 -9.78 3.47 4.34
CA VAL A 71 -10.68 2.50 4.97
C VAL A 71 -12.01 2.42 4.22
N ALA A 72 -12.53 3.57 3.77
CA ALA A 72 -13.77 3.59 2.99
C ALA A 72 -13.63 2.85 1.66
N GLU A 73 -12.45 2.93 1.03
CA GLU A 73 -12.17 2.23 -0.22
C GLU A 73 -11.84 0.75 -0.02
N ASN A 74 -11.52 0.35 1.22
CA ASN A 74 -11.08 -1.01 1.54
C ASN A 74 -11.91 -1.60 2.69
N PRO A 75 -13.23 -1.77 2.51
CA PRO A 75 -14.10 -2.23 3.61
C PRO A 75 -13.74 -3.61 4.16
N TRP A 76 -12.98 -4.40 3.42
CA TRP A 76 -12.52 -5.72 3.87
C TRP A 76 -11.67 -5.66 5.13
N VAL A 77 -11.06 -4.51 5.43
CA VAL A 77 -10.21 -4.36 6.62
C VAL A 77 -11.02 -4.49 7.93
N HIS A 78 -12.33 -4.25 7.89
CA HIS A 78 -13.18 -4.39 9.07
C HIS A 78 -13.29 -5.83 9.56
N ASP A 79 -12.99 -6.80 8.71
CA ASP A 79 -13.06 -8.21 9.05
C ASP A 79 -11.76 -8.75 9.66
N LEU A 80 -10.75 -7.90 9.81
CA LEU A 80 -9.46 -8.30 10.36
C LEU A 80 -9.42 -8.10 11.87
N PRO A 81 -8.71 -8.98 12.62
CA PRO A 81 -8.61 -8.89 14.08
C PRO A 81 -7.55 -7.90 14.55
N ALA A 82 -7.61 -6.68 14.06
CA ALA A 82 -6.68 -5.62 14.44
C ALA A 82 -7.35 -4.26 14.28
N SER A 83 -6.77 -3.23 14.88
CA SER A 83 -7.32 -1.89 14.73
C SER A 83 -7.10 -1.40 13.30
N LEU A 84 -8.06 -0.62 12.80
CA LEU A 84 -7.99 -0.11 11.43
C LEU A 84 -6.76 0.78 11.22
N SER A 85 -6.38 1.56 12.23
CA SER A 85 -5.19 2.41 12.12
C SER A 85 -3.91 1.59 12.04
N ASP A 86 -3.82 0.49 12.76
CA ASP A 86 -2.64 -0.38 12.70
C ASP A 86 -2.52 -1.02 11.32
N ILE A 87 -3.64 -1.42 10.73
CA ILE A 87 -3.66 -2.00 9.39
C ILE A 87 -3.21 -0.96 8.37
N TYR A 88 -3.79 0.23 8.43
CA TYR A 88 -3.42 1.32 7.51
C TYR A 88 -1.92 1.65 7.60
N LEU A 89 -1.41 1.80 8.83
CA LEU A 89 -0.01 2.15 9.04
C LEU A 89 0.94 1.03 8.57
N ALA A 90 0.53 -0.22 8.70
CA ALA A 90 1.32 -1.34 8.22
C ALA A 90 1.47 -1.30 6.69
N PHE A 91 0.38 -1.03 5.97
CA PHE A 91 0.45 -0.88 4.53
C PHE A 91 1.26 0.37 4.15
N GLN A 92 1.04 1.48 4.85
CA GLN A 92 1.75 2.72 4.55
C GLN A 92 3.26 2.57 4.75
N ALA A 93 3.69 1.81 5.75
CA ALA A 93 5.11 1.60 6.03
C ALA A 93 5.83 0.85 4.91
N GLU A 94 5.11 -0.02 4.20
CA GLU A 94 5.70 -0.80 3.10
C GLU A 94 5.41 -0.18 1.73
N ASP A 95 4.37 0.64 1.65
CA ASP A 95 3.89 1.18 0.38
C ASP A 95 4.89 2.10 -0.29
N PHE A 96 4.74 2.25 -1.59
CA PHE A 96 5.58 3.14 -2.39
C PHE A 96 4.75 3.63 -3.58
N ARG A 97 5.13 4.76 -4.14
CA ARG A 97 4.38 5.32 -5.25
C ARG A 97 4.83 4.70 -6.58
N PRO A 98 3.95 4.74 -7.60
CA PRO A 98 4.32 4.30 -8.94
C PRO A 98 5.55 5.06 -9.44
N GLY A 99 6.46 4.33 -10.08
CA GLY A 99 7.69 4.92 -10.60
C GLY A 99 8.92 4.65 -9.76
N GLU A 100 8.77 4.15 -8.54
CA GLU A 100 9.90 3.80 -7.70
C GLU A 100 10.44 2.39 -7.95
N CYS A 101 9.94 1.73 -8.98
CA CYS A 101 10.32 0.36 -9.27
C CYS A 101 11.64 0.22 -10.04
N GLY A 102 12.37 1.29 -10.24
CA GLY A 102 13.67 1.21 -10.88
C GLY A 102 13.68 0.87 -12.37
N GLY A 103 12.51 0.88 -12.99
CA GLY A 103 12.37 0.61 -14.41
C GLY A 103 12.35 -0.88 -14.71
N CYS A 104 11.19 -1.44 -14.86
CA CYS A 104 11.03 -2.84 -15.28
C CYS A 104 11.57 -3.02 -16.69
N ILE A 105 12.44 -3.96 -16.81
CA ILE A 105 13.05 -4.27 -18.11
C ILE A 105 12.46 -5.56 -18.61
#